data_9f42680d586a333c267d670394cb1c62
#
_entry.id   9f42680d586a333c267d670394cb1c62
#
_cell.length_a   1.000
_cell.length_b   1.000
_cell.length_c   1.000
_cell.angle_alpha   90.00
_cell.angle_beta   90.00
_cell.angle_gamma   90.00
#
_symmetry.space_group_name_H-M   'P 1'
#
loop_
_entity.id
_entity.type
_entity.pdbx_description
1 polymer ?
#
loop_
_entity_poly.entity_id
_entity_poly.type
_entity_poly.pdbx_seq_one_letter_code
_entity_poly.pdbx_strand_id
1 'polypeptide(L)'
;MNSRMLATLLAALVSVHGSATPTEAQSCEPDGDIQFVCGPISPEDLALVPDTAWVIVASWEDDGYLSAADSRNGATTRLFPTAASQDRHDTATYGDCPGMTTDGFRAHGISLRPGNDGTHTLYVVRHGARESVEIFEIDARGTTPGLTWTGCAVAPNGLGLNAVVALPDGGFAATSPRTSDIWEWHTGNGWTQVPGSEDIGPNGIEVSPDGQWFLVAGYASQSVIRLSRGQTPVQIDRVGVGFNIDNVHWAPDGTLLAAGHSAPTRGRVGECIARRTCEGIVSHVARVDTET
;
A
#
# COMPACT_ATOMS: atom_id res chain seq x y z
N MET A 1 69.95 27.19 -37.31
CA MET A 1 69.68 25.84 -36.75
C MET A 1 68.82 26.01 -35.51
N ASN A 2 67.49 25.85 -35.61
CA ASN A 2 66.55 26.05 -34.54
C ASN A 2 66.08 24.68 -34.02
N SER A 3 66.53 24.37 -32.79
CA SER A 3 65.99 23.16 -32.07
C SER A 3 64.71 23.55 -31.35
N ARG A 4 63.59 22.95 -31.73
CA ARG A 4 62.34 23.02 -31.00
C ARG A 4 62.28 21.85 -30.00
N MET A 5 62.28 22.18 -28.72
CA MET A 5 61.91 21.21 -27.66
C MET A 5 60.41 20.98 -27.65
N LEU A 6 59.99 19.73 -27.83
CA LEU A 6 58.63 19.26 -27.58
C LEU A 6 58.50 18.87 -26.10
N ALA A 7 57.65 19.59 -25.37
CA ALA A 7 57.28 19.21 -24.02
C ALA A 7 56.05 18.31 -24.06
N THR A 8 56.22 17.08 -23.65
CA THR A 8 55.11 16.09 -23.55
C THR A 8 54.46 16.23 -22.16
N LEU A 9 53.22 16.73 -22.11
CA LEU A 9 52.41 16.69 -20.88
C LEU A 9 51.83 15.28 -20.71
N LEU A 10 52.26 14.57 -19.67
CA LEU A 10 51.56 13.38 -19.18
C LEU A 10 50.40 13.83 -18.29
N ALA A 11 49.17 13.63 -18.75
CA ALA A 11 47.97 13.76 -17.93
C ALA A 11 47.76 12.46 -17.15
N ALA A 12 47.96 12.50 -15.83
CA ALA A 12 47.63 11.39 -14.94
C ALA A 12 46.11 11.37 -14.68
N LEU A 13 45.42 10.38 -15.24
CA LEU A 13 44.02 10.08 -14.88
C LEU A 13 44.01 9.43 -13.49
N VAL A 14 43.58 10.19 -12.49
CA VAL A 14 43.24 9.64 -11.16
C VAL A 14 41.84 9.06 -11.24
N SER A 15 41.73 7.73 -11.37
CA SER A 15 40.47 7.01 -11.23
C SER A 15 40.06 6.95 -9.76
N VAL A 16 39.10 7.78 -9.36
CA VAL A 16 38.46 7.68 -8.04
C VAL A 16 37.51 6.48 -8.08
N HIS A 17 37.95 5.35 -7.56
CA HIS A 17 37.11 4.22 -7.28
C HIS A 17 36.30 4.55 -6.03
N GLY A 18 35.12 5.07 -6.20
CA GLY A 18 34.13 5.14 -5.11
C GLY A 18 33.75 3.71 -4.68
N SER A 19 34.29 3.28 -3.54
CA SER A 19 33.82 2.07 -2.89
C SER A 19 32.37 2.32 -2.44
N ALA A 20 31.40 1.77 -3.16
CA ALA A 20 30.05 1.65 -2.62
C ALA A 20 30.16 0.76 -1.38
N THR A 21 29.90 1.32 -0.20
CA THR A 21 29.69 0.54 1.02
C THR A 21 28.51 -0.37 0.75
N PRO A 22 28.64 -1.71 0.94
CA PRO A 22 27.48 -2.58 0.85
C PRO A 22 26.48 -2.09 1.90
N THR A 23 25.25 -1.81 1.46
CA THR A 23 24.11 -1.64 2.37
C THR A 23 24.01 -2.94 3.16
N GLU A 24 24.18 -2.89 4.47
CA GLU A 24 23.99 -4.06 5.33
C GLU A 24 22.60 -4.61 5.04
N ALA A 25 22.55 -5.87 4.61
CA ALA A 25 21.29 -6.59 4.46
C ALA A 25 20.61 -6.59 5.83
N GLN A 26 19.34 -6.20 5.87
CA GLN A 26 18.55 -6.21 7.09
C GLN A 26 18.65 -7.60 7.73
N SER A 27 19.08 -7.66 8.99
CA SER A 27 19.15 -8.91 9.73
C SER A 27 17.75 -9.50 9.88
N CYS A 28 17.60 -10.78 9.57
CA CYS A 28 16.39 -11.56 9.82
C CYS A 28 16.42 -12.29 11.17
N GLU A 29 17.43 -12.01 11.97
CA GLU A 29 17.51 -12.57 13.31
C GLU A 29 16.40 -11.99 14.20
N PRO A 30 15.76 -12.80 15.03
CA PRO A 30 14.74 -12.31 15.96
C PRO A 30 15.29 -11.22 16.89
N ASP A 31 14.42 -10.28 17.28
CA ASP A 31 14.69 -9.31 18.34
C ASP A 31 13.75 -9.59 19.53
N GLY A 32 14.30 -10.25 20.54
CA GLY A 32 13.50 -10.76 21.66
C GLY A 32 12.44 -11.76 21.17
N ASP A 33 11.17 -11.47 21.43
CA ASP A 33 10.04 -12.29 21.01
C ASP A 33 9.52 -11.93 19.59
N ILE A 34 10.11 -10.92 18.94
CA ILE A 34 9.70 -10.47 17.61
C ILE A 34 10.43 -11.31 16.55
N GLN A 35 9.64 -11.95 15.68
CA GLN A 35 10.13 -12.67 14.52
C GLN A 35 9.99 -11.79 13.29
N PHE A 36 11.03 -11.72 12.44
CA PHE A 36 10.98 -10.96 11.20
C PHE A 36 10.70 -11.86 10.00
N VAL A 37 9.86 -11.37 9.10
CA VAL A 37 9.65 -11.95 7.77
C VAL A 37 10.52 -11.15 6.79
N CYS A 38 11.54 -11.79 6.23
CA CYS A 38 12.43 -11.18 5.26
C CYS A 38 12.04 -11.51 3.82
N GLY A 39 12.44 -10.65 2.89
CA GLY A 39 12.17 -10.77 1.46
C GLY A 39 11.39 -9.60 0.90
N PRO A 40 10.22 -9.22 1.43
CA PRO A 40 9.54 -8.01 0.99
C PRO A 40 10.40 -6.76 1.23
N ILE A 41 10.48 -5.89 0.21
CA ILE A 41 11.20 -4.62 0.29
C ILE A 41 10.17 -3.52 0.48
N SER A 42 10.39 -2.63 1.45
CA SER A 42 9.47 -1.53 1.78
C SER A 42 8.02 -1.99 1.84
N PRO A 43 7.68 -2.98 2.71
CA PRO A 43 6.31 -3.39 2.89
C PRO A 43 5.50 -2.20 3.38
N GLU A 44 4.43 -1.89 2.67
CA GLU A 44 3.61 -0.72 2.97
C GLU A 44 2.27 -1.15 3.56
N ASP A 45 1.61 -2.13 2.95
CA ASP A 45 0.33 -2.63 3.42
C ASP A 45 0.22 -4.16 3.34
N LEU A 46 -0.65 -4.74 4.18
CA LEU A 46 -0.77 -6.17 4.42
C LEU A 46 -2.23 -6.61 4.36
N ALA A 47 -2.53 -7.70 3.66
CA ALA A 47 -3.86 -8.31 3.66
C ALA A 47 -3.78 -9.81 4.01
N LEU A 48 -4.55 -10.23 5.02
CA LEU A 48 -4.69 -11.65 5.38
C LEU A 48 -5.53 -12.37 4.31
N VAL A 49 -5.05 -13.53 3.86
CA VAL A 49 -5.85 -14.40 2.99
C VAL A 49 -6.72 -15.30 3.87
N PRO A 50 -8.05 -15.22 3.78
CA PRO A 50 -8.96 -15.94 4.66
C PRO A 50 -8.69 -17.44 4.71
N ASP A 51 -8.85 -18.04 5.89
CA ASP A 51 -8.70 -19.48 6.16
C ASP A 51 -7.33 -20.05 5.80
N THR A 52 -6.31 -19.21 5.68
CA THR A 52 -4.92 -19.60 5.39
C THR A 52 -3.93 -18.94 6.36
N ALA A 53 -2.66 -19.35 6.26
CA ALA A 53 -1.56 -18.66 6.94
C ALA A 53 -0.86 -17.61 6.05
N TRP A 54 -1.42 -17.29 4.90
CA TRP A 54 -0.81 -16.38 3.93
C TRP A 54 -1.21 -14.93 4.18
N VAL A 55 -0.23 -14.07 4.04
CA VAL A 55 -0.38 -12.61 4.08
C VAL A 55 0.09 -12.06 2.74
N ILE A 56 -0.74 -11.30 2.04
CA ILE A 56 -0.31 -10.54 0.87
C ILE A 56 0.38 -9.28 1.35
N VAL A 57 1.50 -8.94 0.73
CA VAL A 57 2.34 -7.79 1.07
C VAL A 57 2.51 -6.90 -0.15
N ALA A 58 2.18 -5.64 -0.01
CA ALA A 58 2.42 -4.59 -1.01
C ALA A 58 3.80 -3.97 -0.80
N SER A 59 4.61 -3.88 -1.85
CA SER A 59 5.95 -3.28 -1.84
C SER A 59 5.93 -1.89 -2.44
N TRP A 60 6.25 -0.88 -1.63
CA TRP A 60 6.36 0.53 -2.03
C TRP A 60 7.75 0.85 -2.58
N GLU A 61 8.00 0.44 -3.83
CA GLU A 61 9.24 0.72 -4.57
C GLU A 61 8.92 1.09 -6.02
N ASP A 62 9.84 1.73 -6.73
CA ASP A 62 9.64 2.10 -8.15
C ASP A 62 9.41 0.88 -9.04
N ASP A 63 10.10 -0.23 -8.76
CA ASP A 63 9.85 -1.55 -9.33
C ASP A 63 9.21 -2.48 -8.28
N GLY A 64 8.18 -1.96 -7.61
CA GLY A 64 7.47 -2.65 -6.54
C GLY A 64 6.76 -3.91 -7.01
N TYR A 65 6.24 -4.65 -6.05
CA TYR A 65 5.61 -5.95 -6.32
C TYR A 65 4.62 -6.33 -5.22
N LEU A 66 3.82 -7.33 -5.53
CA LEU A 66 3.03 -8.07 -4.54
C LEU A 66 3.74 -9.38 -4.22
N SER A 67 3.80 -9.73 -2.96
CA SER A 67 4.29 -11.02 -2.49
C SER A 67 3.32 -11.67 -1.53
N ALA A 68 3.43 -12.99 -1.37
CA ALA A 68 2.82 -13.73 -0.28
C ALA A 68 3.88 -14.09 0.76
N ALA A 69 3.56 -13.88 2.04
CA ALA A 69 4.36 -14.32 3.17
C ALA A 69 3.60 -15.40 3.96
N ASP A 70 4.24 -16.52 4.24
CA ASP A 70 3.69 -17.58 5.08
C ASP A 70 3.97 -17.27 6.55
N SER A 71 2.95 -16.93 7.33
CA SER A 71 3.09 -16.57 8.74
C SER A 71 3.60 -17.72 9.65
N ARG A 72 3.61 -18.96 9.16
CA ARG A 72 4.08 -20.13 9.94
C ARG A 72 5.59 -20.27 9.96
N ASN A 73 6.27 -19.80 8.89
CA ASN A 73 7.70 -20.06 8.70
C ASN A 73 8.47 -18.87 8.10
N GLY A 74 7.80 -17.75 7.83
CA GLY A 74 8.40 -16.55 7.24
C GLY A 74 8.81 -16.68 5.77
N ALA A 75 8.45 -17.78 5.08
CA ALA A 75 8.76 -17.96 3.67
C ALA A 75 7.97 -16.94 2.82
N THR A 76 8.64 -16.34 1.84
CA THR A 76 8.04 -15.33 0.96
C THR A 76 8.13 -15.76 -0.51
N THR A 77 7.10 -15.40 -1.27
CA THR A 77 7.04 -15.66 -2.70
C THR A 77 6.51 -14.43 -3.43
N ARG A 78 7.24 -13.94 -4.43
CA ARG A 78 6.76 -12.87 -5.32
C ARG A 78 5.63 -13.38 -6.19
N LEU A 79 4.50 -12.65 -6.21
CA LEU A 79 3.29 -13.04 -6.95
C LEU A 79 3.09 -12.20 -8.23
N PHE A 80 3.36 -10.87 -8.16
CA PHE A 80 3.14 -9.95 -9.29
C PHE A 80 4.02 -8.70 -9.15
N PRO A 81 4.61 -8.15 -10.22
CA PRO A 81 4.71 -8.77 -11.54
C PRO A 81 5.76 -9.90 -11.58
N THR A 82 5.52 -10.90 -12.40
CA THR A 82 6.46 -12.01 -12.70
C THR A 82 6.38 -12.34 -14.18
N ALA A 83 7.32 -13.13 -14.70
CA ALA A 83 7.26 -13.64 -16.08
C ALA A 83 6.04 -14.55 -16.34
N ALA A 84 5.42 -15.08 -15.26
CA ALA A 84 4.24 -15.94 -15.30
C ALA A 84 2.95 -15.22 -14.90
N SER A 85 2.97 -13.88 -14.79
CA SER A 85 1.76 -13.11 -14.47
C SER A 85 0.62 -13.42 -15.43
N GLN A 86 -0.56 -13.70 -14.86
CA GLN A 86 -1.75 -14.07 -15.60
C GLN A 86 -2.65 -12.85 -15.81
N ASP A 87 -3.25 -12.78 -17.01
CA ASP A 87 -4.22 -11.76 -17.41
C ASP A 87 -5.54 -12.44 -17.77
N ARG A 88 -6.62 -12.02 -17.14
CA ARG A 88 -7.99 -12.41 -17.47
C ARG A 88 -8.89 -11.19 -17.34
N HIS A 89 -8.71 -10.22 -18.24
CA HIS A 89 -9.42 -8.94 -18.18
C HIS A 89 -10.94 -9.12 -18.22
N ASP A 90 -11.63 -8.75 -17.15
CA ASP A 90 -13.08 -8.62 -17.08
C ASP A 90 -13.52 -7.28 -17.69
N THR A 91 -13.61 -7.25 -19.01
CA THR A 91 -14.02 -6.05 -19.75
C THR A 91 -15.48 -5.68 -19.55
N ALA A 92 -16.31 -6.57 -19.00
CA ALA A 92 -17.69 -6.24 -18.67
C ALA A 92 -17.78 -5.34 -17.43
N THR A 93 -16.92 -5.59 -16.45
CA THR A 93 -16.86 -4.80 -15.22
C THR A 93 -15.90 -3.60 -15.35
N TYR A 94 -14.74 -3.80 -15.97
CA TYR A 94 -13.64 -2.83 -16.03
C TYR A 94 -13.33 -2.40 -17.48
N GLY A 95 -14.37 -2.10 -18.28
CA GLY A 95 -14.24 -1.81 -19.72
C GLY A 95 -13.38 -0.60 -20.05
N ASP A 96 -13.30 0.39 -19.16
CA ASP A 96 -12.47 1.59 -19.32
C ASP A 96 -10.99 1.38 -18.95
N CYS A 97 -10.64 0.20 -18.43
CA CYS A 97 -9.26 -0.12 -18.10
C CYS A 97 -8.44 -0.40 -19.37
N PRO A 98 -7.29 0.25 -19.57
CA PRO A 98 -6.48 0.11 -20.79
C PRO A 98 -5.76 -1.23 -20.93
N GLY A 99 -5.97 -2.17 -19.99
CA GLY A 99 -5.34 -3.49 -19.98
C GLY A 99 -4.23 -3.61 -18.94
N MET A 100 -3.75 -4.86 -18.75
CA MET A 100 -2.65 -5.15 -17.83
C MET A 100 -1.36 -4.48 -18.28
N THR A 101 -0.62 -3.93 -17.33
CA THR A 101 0.77 -3.50 -17.53
C THR A 101 1.58 -3.75 -16.26
N THR A 102 2.81 -4.20 -16.44
CA THR A 102 3.75 -4.47 -15.35
C THR A 102 4.77 -3.33 -15.17
N ASP A 103 4.82 -2.38 -16.11
CA ASP A 103 5.81 -1.31 -16.13
C ASP A 103 5.59 -0.33 -14.98
N GLY A 104 6.66 -0.02 -14.23
CA GLY A 104 6.62 0.94 -13.14
C GLY A 104 5.52 0.61 -12.12
N PHE A 105 5.36 -0.66 -11.76
CA PHE A 105 4.39 -1.09 -10.76
C PHE A 105 4.89 -0.73 -9.37
N ARG A 106 4.20 0.19 -8.71
CA ARG A 106 4.45 0.56 -7.31
C ARG A 106 3.16 0.31 -6.54
N ALA A 107 3.14 -0.77 -5.75
CA ALA A 107 2.00 -1.12 -4.92
C ALA A 107 1.96 -0.24 -3.67
N HIS A 108 0.76 0.18 -3.27
CA HIS A 108 0.49 0.94 -2.06
C HIS A 108 -0.58 0.22 -1.24
N GLY A 109 -1.59 0.91 -0.73
CA GLY A 109 -2.66 0.30 0.05
C GLY A 109 -3.36 -0.84 -0.68
N ILE A 110 -3.70 -1.89 0.05
CA ILE A 110 -4.37 -3.08 -0.48
C ILE A 110 -5.59 -3.47 0.35
N SER A 111 -6.59 -4.05 -0.27
CA SER A 111 -7.77 -4.59 0.40
C SER A 111 -8.22 -5.88 -0.23
N LEU A 112 -8.57 -6.85 0.60
CA LEU A 112 -9.05 -8.14 0.15
C LEU A 112 -10.55 -8.28 0.45
N ARG A 113 -11.35 -8.53 -0.60
CA ARG A 113 -12.74 -8.99 -0.45
C ARG A 113 -12.76 -10.50 -0.40
N PRO A 114 -13.17 -11.10 0.72
CA PRO A 114 -13.39 -12.53 0.78
C PRO A 114 -14.41 -12.99 -0.26
N GLY A 115 -14.12 -14.09 -0.92
CA GLY A 115 -15.04 -14.77 -1.83
C GLY A 115 -15.29 -16.19 -1.37
N ASN A 116 -15.90 -17.00 -2.22
CA ASN A 116 -16.23 -18.39 -1.93
C ASN A 116 -15.15 -19.35 -2.44
N ASP A 117 -15.12 -20.55 -1.88
CA ASP A 117 -14.32 -21.67 -2.39
C ASP A 117 -12.82 -21.38 -2.54
N GLY A 118 -12.27 -20.56 -1.64
CA GLY A 118 -10.83 -20.22 -1.65
C GLY A 118 -10.40 -19.27 -2.78
N THR A 119 -11.36 -18.60 -3.42
CA THR A 119 -11.08 -17.51 -4.37
C THR A 119 -11.53 -16.18 -3.79
N HIS A 120 -10.69 -15.15 -3.89
CA HIS A 120 -10.93 -13.83 -3.31
C HIS A 120 -10.60 -12.75 -4.32
N THR A 121 -11.05 -11.51 -4.07
CA THR A 121 -10.68 -10.34 -4.88
C THR A 121 -9.74 -9.45 -4.10
N LEU A 122 -8.59 -9.13 -4.67
CA LEU A 122 -7.62 -8.18 -4.13
C LEU A 122 -7.67 -6.87 -4.92
N TYR A 123 -7.84 -5.77 -4.23
CA TYR A 123 -7.73 -4.42 -4.73
C TYR A 123 -6.38 -3.85 -4.32
N VAL A 124 -5.69 -3.19 -5.24
CA VAL A 124 -4.33 -2.68 -5.02
C VAL A 124 -4.23 -1.27 -5.57
N VAL A 125 -3.97 -0.30 -4.73
CA VAL A 125 -3.57 1.02 -5.20
C VAL A 125 -2.22 0.90 -5.89
N ARG A 126 -2.15 1.43 -7.10
CA ARG A 126 -0.95 1.42 -7.91
C ARG A 126 -0.56 2.82 -8.35
N HIS A 127 0.73 3.10 -8.27
CA HIS A 127 1.39 4.27 -8.85
C HIS A 127 2.38 3.87 -9.95
N GLY A 128 3.11 4.84 -10.46
CA GLY A 128 4.14 4.66 -11.49
C GLY A 128 3.61 4.96 -12.87
N ALA A 129 3.51 3.97 -13.76
CA ALA A 129 3.06 4.19 -15.14
C ALA A 129 1.62 4.69 -15.24
N ARG A 130 0.79 4.42 -14.23
CA ARG A 130 -0.57 4.98 -14.08
C ARG A 130 -0.96 5.06 -12.60
N GLU A 131 -1.88 5.94 -12.29
CA GLU A 131 -2.57 6.03 -11.01
C GLU A 131 -3.87 5.26 -11.12
N SER A 132 -4.04 4.18 -10.38
CA SER A 132 -5.20 3.28 -10.51
C SER A 132 -5.39 2.42 -9.27
N VAL A 133 -6.57 1.82 -9.16
CA VAL A 133 -6.76 0.59 -8.39
C VAL A 133 -6.71 -0.58 -9.36
N GLU A 134 -5.76 -1.50 -9.15
CA GLU A 134 -5.64 -2.76 -9.89
C GLU A 134 -6.42 -3.85 -9.18
N ILE A 135 -7.07 -4.70 -9.93
CA ILE A 135 -7.90 -5.76 -9.39
C ILE A 135 -7.33 -7.12 -9.77
N PHE A 136 -7.18 -7.98 -8.77
CA PHE A 136 -6.71 -9.34 -8.94
C PHE A 136 -7.69 -10.34 -8.33
N GLU A 137 -7.78 -11.50 -8.95
CA GLU A 137 -8.29 -12.70 -8.29
C GLU A 137 -7.16 -13.39 -7.56
N ILE A 138 -7.36 -13.72 -6.28
CA ILE A 138 -6.49 -14.61 -5.51
C ILE A 138 -7.08 -16.02 -5.57
N ASP A 139 -6.31 -17.00 -5.99
CA ASP A 139 -6.59 -18.43 -5.82
C ASP A 139 -5.78 -18.97 -4.64
N ALA A 140 -6.44 -19.18 -3.51
CA ALA A 140 -5.83 -19.68 -2.28
C ALA A 140 -5.97 -21.20 -2.08
N ARG A 141 -6.48 -21.95 -3.07
CA ARG A 141 -6.69 -23.40 -2.99
C ARG A 141 -5.38 -24.20 -3.10
N GLY A 142 -4.34 -23.58 -3.62
CA GLY A 142 -3.01 -24.18 -3.76
C GLY A 142 -2.18 -24.11 -2.47
N THR A 143 -0.97 -24.66 -2.53
CA THR A 143 0.01 -24.57 -1.42
C THR A 143 0.56 -23.15 -1.25
N THR A 144 0.53 -22.36 -2.30
CA THR A 144 0.87 -20.93 -2.34
C THR A 144 -0.24 -20.21 -3.09
N PRO A 145 -0.68 -19.03 -2.65
CA PRO A 145 -1.69 -18.25 -3.38
C PRO A 145 -1.21 -17.89 -4.79
N GLY A 146 -2.10 -17.98 -5.76
CA GLY A 146 -1.90 -17.48 -7.11
C GLY A 146 -2.60 -16.14 -7.31
N LEU A 147 -2.05 -15.25 -8.16
CA LEU A 147 -2.69 -14.01 -8.58
C LEU A 147 -2.98 -14.03 -10.07
N THR A 148 -4.21 -13.67 -10.44
CA THR A 148 -4.61 -13.38 -11.82
C THR A 148 -5.13 -11.95 -11.87
N TRP A 149 -4.52 -11.10 -12.68
CA TRP A 149 -5.02 -9.75 -12.91
C TRP A 149 -6.35 -9.80 -13.67
N THR A 150 -7.36 -9.05 -13.21
CA THR A 150 -8.72 -9.08 -13.78
C THR A 150 -9.20 -7.72 -14.25
N GLY A 151 -8.52 -6.63 -13.92
CA GLY A 151 -8.92 -5.31 -14.37
C GLY A 151 -8.26 -4.18 -13.62
N CYS A 152 -8.67 -2.97 -13.94
CA CYS A 152 -8.27 -1.77 -13.22
C CYS A 152 -9.34 -0.68 -13.29
N ALA A 153 -9.34 0.21 -12.32
CA ALA A 153 -10.04 1.48 -12.38
C ALA A 153 -8.99 2.61 -12.34
N VAL A 154 -8.78 3.25 -13.48
CA VAL A 154 -7.84 4.38 -13.59
C VAL A 154 -8.41 5.57 -12.80
N ALA A 155 -7.60 6.16 -11.94
CA ALA A 155 -8.03 7.29 -11.13
C ALA A 155 -8.26 8.55 -11.99
N PRO A 156 -9.24 9.39 -11.68
CA PRO A 156 -9.38 10.69 -12.29
C PRO A 156 -8.12 11.55 -12.15
N ASN A 157 -7.85 12.39 -13.13
CA ASN A 157 -6.70 13.31 -13.10
C ASN A 157 -6.71 14.17 -11.83
N GLY A 158 -5.58 14.25 -11.17
CA GLY A 158 -5.39 15.05 -9.96
C GLY A 158 -5.54 14.28 -8.66
N LEU A 159 -6.12 13.09 -8.67
CA LEU A 159 -6.08 12.21 -7.49
C LEU A 159 -4.67 11.66 -7.28
N GLY A 160 -4.33 11.41 -6.04
CA GLY A 160 -3.15 10.66 -5.62
C GLY A 160 -3.65 9.68 -4.57
N LEU A 161 -3.93 8.45 -5.00
CA LEU A 161 -4.52 7.43 -4.16
C LEU A 161 -3.50 6.99 -3.08
N ASN A 162 -3.99 6.50 -1.95
CA ASN A 162 -3.14 5.97 -0.89
C ASN A 162 -3.62 4.59 -0.46
N ALA A 163 -4.80 4.48 0.11
CA ALA A 163 -5.38 3.24 0.55
C ALA A 163 -6.69 2.93 -0.20
N VAL A 164 -7.08 1.67 -0.18
CA VAL A 164 -8.31 1.17 -0.79
C VAL A 164 -9.03 0.24 0.18
N VAL A 165 -10.37 0.23 0.15
CA VAL A 165 -11.19 -0.75 0.87
C VAL A 165 -12.29 -1.31 -0.03
N ALA A 166 -12.47 -2.62 0.01
CA ALA A 166 -13.57 -3.30 -0.67
C ALA A 166 -14.90 -2.96 -0.02
N LEU A 167 -15.92 -2.57 -0.80
CA LEU A 167 -17.24 -2.22 -0.26
C LEU A 167 -18.18 -3.44 -0.23
N PRO A 168 -19.01 -3.61 0.81
CA PRO A 168 -19.93 -4.75 0.91
C PRO A 168 -20.97 -4.82 -0.22
N ASP A 169 -21.36 -3.67 -0.76
CA ASP A 169 -22.35 -3.51 -1.84
C ASP A 169 -21.73 -3.57 -3.25
N GLY A 170 -20.47 -3.93 -3.35
CA GLY A 170 -19.71 -3.98 -4.59
C GLY A 170 -18.85 -2.74 -4.82
N GLY A 171 -17.90 -2.82 -5.75
CA GLY A 171 -16.93 -1.75 -5.95
C GLY A 171 -15.92 -1.62 -4.78
N PHE A 172 -15.37 -0.46 -4.62
CA PHE A 172 -14.38 -0.14 -3.57
C PHE A 172 -14.37 1.37 -3.29
N ALA A 173 -13.82 1.77 -2.14
CA ALA A 173 -13.49 3.16 -1.86
C ALA A 173 -11.97 3.33 -1.75
N ALA A 174 -11.46 4.51 -2.10
CA ALA A 174 -10.05 4.84 -2.00
C ALA A 174 -9.85 6.23 -1.40
N THR A 175 -8.80 6.39 -0.61
CA THR A 175 -8.39 7.69 -0.07
C THR A 175 -7.48 8.41 -1.03
N SER A 176 -7.58 9.73 -1.06
CA SER A 176 -6.68 10.62 -1.79
C SER A 176 -6.15 11.71 -0.86
N PRO A 177 -4.97 11.50 -0.24
CA PRO A 177 -4.33 12.55 0.57
C PRO A 177 -4.03 13.82 -0.21
N ARG A 178 -3.84 13.72 -1.53
CA ARG A 178 -3.56 14.86 -2.40
C ARG A 178 -4.73 15.83 -2.48
N THR A 179 -5.95 15.33 -2.59
CA THR A 179 -7.19 16.11 -2.63
C THR A 179 -7.89 16.17 -1.28
N SER A 180 -7.37 15.43 -0.28
CA SER A 180 -7.84 15.38 1.11
C SER A 180 -9.25 14.83 1.26
N ASP A 181 -9.62 13.83 0.45
CA ASP A 181 -10.96 13.26 0.37
C ASP A 181 -10.97 11.74 0.11
N ILE A 182 -12.18 11.17 0.03
CA ILE A 182 -12.45 9.76 -0.27
C ILE A 182 -13.27 9.69 -1.56
N TRP A 183 -12.98 8.68 -2.37
CA TRP A 183 -13.66 8.39 -3.62
C TRP A 183 -14.16 6.95 -3.65
N GLU A 184 -15.39 6.73 -4.04
CA GLU A 184 -15.94 5.41 -4.34
C GLU A 184 -15.91 5.14 -5.84
N TRP A 185 -15.69 3.88 -6.19
CA TRP A 185 -15.83 3.39 -7.55
C TRP A 185 -16.81 2.23 -7.61
N HIS A 186 -17.77 2.32 -8.54
CA HIS A 186 -18.74 1.26 -8.81
C HIS A 186 -18.86 1.00 -10.31
N THR A 187 -19.10 -0.26 -10.67
CA THR A 187 -19.37 -0.65 -12.07
C THR A 187 -20.50 0.18 -12.64
N GLY A 188 -20.30 0.75 -13.82
CA GLY A 188 -21.29 1.57 -14.53
C GLY A 188 -21.41 3.03 -14.05
N ASN A 189 -20.96 3.34 -12.83
CA ASN A 189 -20.98 4.71 -12.30
C ASN A 189 -19.59 5.37 -12.35
N GLY A 190 -18.51 4.56 -12.36
CA GLY A 190 -17.16 5.07 -12.26
C GLY A 190 -16.86 5.68 -10.88
N TRP A 191 -15.96 6.66 -10.84
CA TRP A 191 -15.52 7.31 -9.62
C TRP A 191 -16.48 8.44 -9.20
N THR A 192 -16.82 8.46 -7.91
CA THR A 192 -17.64 9.51 -7.27
C THR A 192 -17.02 9.90 -5.93
N GLN A 193 -16.93 11.19 -5.66
CA GLN A 193 -16.46 11.70 -4.38
C GLN A 193 -17.47 11.40 -3.27
N VAL A 194 -16.99 10.94 -2.12
CA VAL A 194 -17.83 10.67 -0.94
C VAL A 194 -18.21 12.01 -0.28
N PRO A 195 -19.52 12.34 -0.17
CA PRO A 195 -19.94 13.57 0.48
C PRO A 195 -19.46 13.69 1.93
N GLY A 196 -18.93 14.85 2.32
CA GLY A 196 -18.44 15.13 3.65
C GLY A 196 -17.06 14.56 3.96
N SER A 197 -16.38 13.99 2.96
CA SER A 197 -14.99 13.54 3.09
C SER A 197 -13.96 14.62 2.77
N GLU A 198 -14.40 15.81 2.40
CA GLU A 198 -13.52 16.93 2.05
C GLU A 198 -12.71 17.40 3.27
N ASP A 199 -11.43 17.68 3.06
CA ASP A 199 -10.50 18.22 4.05
C ASP A 199 -10.27 17.35 5.32
N ILE A 200 -10.56 16.04 5.25
CA ILE A 200 -10.36 15.14 6.40
C ILE A 200 -8.91 14.66 6.55
N GLY A 201 -8.07 14.84 5.54
CA GLY A 201 -6.66 14.42 5.54
C GLY A 201 -6.49 12.91 5.67
N PRO A 202 -7.13 12.10 4.81
CA PRO A 202 -7.16 10.65 4.95
C PRO A 202 -5.83 10.01 4.57
N ASN A 203 -5.54 8.86 5.19
CA ASN A 203 -4.49 7.91 4.79
C ASN A 203 -5.15 6.53 4.63
N GLY A 204 -4.93 5.57 5.53
CA GLY A 204 -5.59 4.28 5.51
C GLY A 204 -7.12 4.37 5.65
N ILE A 205 -7.84 3.34 5.17
CA ILE A 205 -9.31 3.29 5.21
C ILE A 205 -9.80 1.86 5.42
N GLU A 206 -10.83 1.75 6.26
CA GLU A 206 -11.67 0.56 6.39
C GLU A 206 -13.15 0.94 6.30
N VAL A 207 -14.01 -0.05 6.06
CA VAL A 207 -15.45 0.11 6.11
C VAL A 207 -16.02 -0.75 7.23
N SER A 208 -17.04 -0.24 7.92
CA SER A 208 -17.73 -1.03 8.96
C SER A 208 -18.38 -2.28 8.35
N PRO A 209 -18.58 -3.37 9.12
CA PRO A 209 -19.17 -4.60 8.61
C PRO A 209 -20.57 -4.44 7.99
N ASP A 210 -21.33 -3.45 8.46
CA ASP A 210 -22.65 -3.09 7.92
C ASP A 210 -22.59 -2.15 6.70
N GLY A 211 -21.39 -1.70 6.33
CA GLY A 211 -21.15 -0.82 5.19
C GLY A 211 -21.60 0.63 5.38
N GLN A 212 -21.99 1.04 6.60
CA GLN A 212 -22.57 2.37 6.84
C GLN A 212 -21.55 3.42 7.27
N TRP A 213 -20.34 3.02 7.59
CA TRP A 213 -19.30 3.91 8.09
C TRP A 213 -17.95 3.61 7.45
N PHE A 214 -17.22 4.67 7.12
CA PHE A 214 -15.78 4.58 6.89
C PHE A 214 -15.04 4.84 8.20
N LEU A 215 -13.98 4.06 8.44
CA LEU A 215 -13.02 4.21 9.51
C LEU A 215 -11.70 4.63 8.84
N VAL A 216 -11.30 5.88 9.03
CA VAL A 216 -10.23 6.51 8.25
C VAL A 216 -9.07 6.89 9.14
N ALA A 217 -7.87 6.54 8.72
CA ALA A 217 -6.64 7.03 9.34
C ALA A 217 -6.45 8.52 9.02
N GLY A 218 -6.65 9.37 10.01
CA GLY A 218 -6.32 10.79 9.94
C GLY A 218 -4.86 11.00 10.30
N TYR A 219 -3.96 10.92 9.32
CA TYR A 219 -2.52 10.94 9.56
C TYR A 219 -2.06 12.17 10.34
N ALA A 220 -2.38 13.38 9.86
CA ALA A 220 -1.97 14.62 10.50
C ALA A 220 -2.75 14.93 11.77
N SER A 221 -4.00 14.46 11.88
CA SER A 221 -4.85 14.66 13.07
C SER A 221 -4.59 13.65 14.17
N GLN A 222 -3.80 12.60 13.90
CA GLN A 222 -3.48 11.52 14.85
C GLN A 222 -4.74 10.88 15.44
N SER A 223 -5.75 10.70 14.60
CA SER A 223 -7.06 10.18 15.02
C SER A 223 -7.62 9.20 14.02
N VAL A 224 -8.38 8.22 14.49
CA VAL A 224 -9.31 7.48 13.66
C VAL A 224 -10.55 8.35 13.46
N ILE A 225 -10.92 8.56 12.21
CA ILE A 225 -12.10 9.33 11.81
C ILE A 225 -13.18 8.32 11.41
N ARG A 226 -14.35 8.43 12.02
CA ARG A 226 -15.54 7.68 11.64
C ARG A 226 -16.44 8.61 10.84
N LEU A 227 -16.64 8.30 9.55
CA LEU A 227 -17.44 9.09 8.62
C LEU A 227 -18.63 8.25 8.14
N SER A 228 -19.85 8.78 8.26
CA SER A 228 -21.05 8.08 7.77
C SER A 228 -21.07 8.00 6.25
N ARG A 229 -21.43 6.81 5.72
CA ARG A 229 -21.55 6.53 4.29
C ARG A 229 -23.01 6.61 3.85
N GLY A 230 -23.30 7.44 2.86
CA GLY A 230 -24.65 7.56 2.27
C GLY A 230 -25.71 8.19 3.16
N GLN A 231 -25.36 8.75 4.33
CA GLN A 231 -26.31 9.39 5.24
C GLN A 231 -26.38 10.91 5.01
N THR A 232 -27.56 11.48 5.30
CA THR A 232 -27.79 12.92 5.26
C THR A 232 -28.56 13.35 6.52
N PRO A 233 -28.02 14.25 7.36
CA PRO A 233 -26.69 14.87 7.24
C PRO A 233 -25.54 13.89 7.45
N VAL A 234 -24.39 14.18 6.86
CA VAL A 234 -23.15 13.41 7.13
C VAL A 234 -22.76 13.53 8.60
N GLN A 235 -22.36 12.42 9.21
CA GLN A 235 -21.89 12.36 10.60
C GLN A 235 -20.39 12.07 10.60
N ILE A 236 -19.64 12.77 11.44
CA ILE A 236 -18.19 12.62 11.58
C ILE A 236 -17.83 12.61 13.06
N ASP A 237 -17.20 11.52 13.51
CA ASP A 237 -16.62 11.38 14.84
C ASP A 237 -15.10 11.18 14.74
N ARG A 238 -14.36 11.49 15.81
CA ARG A 238 -12.91 11.33 15.86
C ARG A 238 -12.45 10.81 17.21
N VAL A 239 -11.54 9.81 17.16
CA VAL A 239 -10.87 9.27 18.36
C VAL A 239 -9.37 9.44 18.19
N GLY A 240 -8.74 10.24 19.08
CA GLY A 240 -7.30 10.47 19.07
C GLY A 240 -6.52 9.26 19.57
N VAL A 241 -5.42 8.90 18.88
CA VAL A 241 -4.51 7.81 19.29
C VAL A 241 -3.12 8.32 19.70
N GLY A 242 -2.78 9.59 19.40
CA GLY A 242 -1.55 10.23 19.83
C GLY A 242 -0.31 9.96 18.97
N PHE A 243 -0.46 9.32 17.81
CA PHE A 243 0.59 9.13 16.82
C PHE A 243 0.03 9.25 15.39
N ASN A 244 0.88 9.42 14.40
CA ASN A 244 0.47 9.49 12.99
C ASN A 244 0.02 8.11 12.51
N ILE A 245 -1.27 7.95 12.22
CA ILE A 245 -1.84 6.68 11.74
C ILE A 245 -1.60 6.59 10.24
N ASP A 246 -0.99 5.50 9.80
CA ASP A 246 -0.79 5.18 8.40
C ASP A 246 -1.93 4.29 7.89
N ASN A 247 -2.01 3.06 8.37
CA ASN A 247 -3.02 2.11 7.96
C ASN A 247 -3.96 1.69 9.10
N VAL A 248 -5.18 1.32 8.73
CA VAL A 248 -6.19 0.74 9.63
C VAL A 248 -6.71 -0.57 9.03
N HIS A 249 -6.85 -1.61 9.86
CA HIS A 249 -7.38 -2.90 9.43
C HIS A 249 -8.20 -3.57 10.52
N TRP A 250 -9.23 -4.32 10.12
CA TRP A 250 -9.98 -5.17 11.03
C TRP A 250 -9.13 -6.39 11.42
N ALA A 251 -8.96 -6.60 12.71
CA ALA A 251 -8.43 -7.85 13.24
C ALA A 251 -9.51 -8.96 13.15
N PRO A 252 -9.11 -10.25 13.16
CA PRO A 252 -10.07 -11.36 13.12
C PRO A 252 -11.09 -11.38 14.26
N ASP A 253 -10.80 -10.74 15.38
CA ASP A 253 -11.69 -10.61 16.53
C ASP A 253 -12.69 -9.44 16.43
N GLY A 254 -12.71 -8.73 15.30
CA GLY A 254 -13.58 -7.58 15.06
C GLY A 254 -13.07 -6.26 15.65
N THR A 255 -11.86 -6.23 16.21
CA THR A 255 -11.24 -4.99 16.68
C THR A 255 -10.61 -4.24 15.52
N LEU A 256 -10.74 -2.92 15.47
CA LEU A 256 -9.99 -2.09 14.52
C LEU A 256 -8.57 -1.87 15.05
N LEU A 257 -7.57 -2.22 14.25
CA LEU A 257 -6.17 -1.90 14.49
C LEU A 257 -5.79 -0.64 13.73
N ALA A 258 -5.14 0.30 14.40
CA ALA A 258 -4.57 1.49 13.79
C ALA A 258 -3.05 1.41 13.93
N ALA A 259 -2.34 1.27 12.83
CA ALA A 259 -0.89 1.19 12.77
C ALA A 259 -0.30 2.50 12.25
N GLY A 260 0.88 2.87 12.73
CA GLY A 260 1.53 4.08 12.31
C GLY A 260 2.80 4.36 13.08
N HIS A 261 3.18 5.63 13.18
CA HIS A 261 4.46 5.99 13.78
C HIS A 261 4.43 7.36 14.46
N SER A 262 5.41 7.55 15.34
CA SER A 262 5.80 8.88 15.82
C SER A 262 7.22 9.19 15.40
N ALA A 263 7.52 10.46 15.16
CA ALA A 263 8.84 10.93 14.80
C ALA A 263 9.15 12.21 15.57
N PRO A 264 10.44 12.50 15.92
CA PRO A 264 10.82 13.72 16.60
C PRO A 264 10.44 15.00 15.84
N THR A 265 10.44 14.94 14.51
CA THR A 265 10.00 16.00 13.61
C THR A 265 9.36 15.40 12.35
N ARG A 266 8.47 16.14 11.68
CA ARG A 266 7.87 15.71 10.40
C ARG A 266 8.91 15.42 9.32
N GLY A 267 10.03 16.13 9.29
CA GLY A 267 11.11 15.94 8.32
C GLY A 267 11.81 14.59 8.45
N ARG A 268 11.84 14.00 9.66
CA ARG A 268 12.50 12.69 9.90
C ARG A 268 11.83 11.54 9.16
N VAL A 269 10.51 11.58 8.98
CA VAL A 269 9.79 10.57 8.19
C VAL A 269 10.22 10.63 6.73
N GLY A 270 10.28 11.82 6.13
CA GLY A 270 10.77 11.99 4.77
C GLY A 270 12.23 11.55 4.59
N GLU A 271 13.09 11.81 5.57
CA GLU A 271 14.48 11.33 5.59
C GLU A 271 14.55 9.80 5.68
N CYS A 272 13.72 9.19 6.52
CA CYS A 272 13.61 7.73 6.65
C CYS A 272 13.26 7.10 5.29
N ILE A 273 12.23 7.60 4.64
CA ILE A 273 11.80 7.10 3.32
C ILE A 273 12.90 7.28 2.27
N ALA A 274 13.52 8.47 2.20
CA ALA A 274 14.48 8.79 1.17
C ALA A 274 15.86 8.11 1.36
N ARG A 275 16.29 7.92 2.61
CA ARG A 275 17.65 7.47 2.95
C ARG A 275 17.71 6.10 3.60
N ARG A 276 16.57 5.47 3.87
CA ARG A 276 16.45 4.20 4.60
C ARG A 276 17.07 4.26 6.01
N THR A 277 17.16 5.46 6.60
CA THR A 277 17.70 5.71 7.94
C THR A 277 16.59 6.25 8.82
N CYS A 278 16.00 5.39 9.63
CA CYS A 278 14.77 5.68 10.39
C CYS A 278 15.03 5.93 11.89
N GLU A 279 16.21 6.45 12.23
CA GLU A 279 16.58 6.75 13.61
C GLU A 279 15.58 7.69 14.29
N GLY A 280 15.11 7.30 15.48
CA GLY A 280 14.15 8.06 16.29
C GLY A 280 12.70 7.98 15.79
N ILE A 281 12.41 7.17 14.77
CA ILE A 281 11.03 6.82 14.42
C ILE A 281 10.61 5.60 15.24
N VAL A 282 9.44 5.69 15.86
CA VAL A 282 8.88 4.60 16.67
C VAL A 282 7.57 4.16 16.04
N SER A 283 7.46 2.86 15.74
CA SER A 283 6.23 2.25 15.27
C SER A 283 5.24 2.05 16.41
N HIS A 284 3.96 2.25 16.12
CA HIS A 284 2.87 2.11 17.07
C HIS A 284 1.73 1.30 16.45
N VAL A 285 1.01 0.57 17.30
CA VAL A 285 -0.29 -0.03 16.96
C VAL A 285 -1.24 0.24 18.12
N ALA A 286 -2.41 0.78 17.80
CA ALA A 286 -3.52 0.95 18.75
C ALA A 286 -4.66 -0.01 18.39
N ARG A 287 -5.36 -0.49 19.41
CA ARG A 287 -6.67 -1.13 19.28
C ARG A 287 -7.72 -0.06 19.50
N VAL A 288 -8.64 0.08 18.57
CA VAL A 288 -9.67 1.10 18.59
C VAL A 288 -11.03 0.44 18.75
N ASP A 289 -11.76 0.82 19.78
CA ASP A 289 -13.16 0.46 19.95
C ASP A 289 -14.01 1.35 19.04
N THR A 290 -14.80 0.75 18.17
CA THR A 290 -15.64 1.46 17.20
C THR A 290 -17.09 1.56 17.62
N GLU A 291 -17.46 1.02 18.80
CA GLU A 291 -18.84 0.99 19.32
C GLU A 291 -19.13 2.10 20.35
N THR A 292 -18.09 2.78 20.88
CA THR A 292 -18.24 3.80 21.95
C THR A 292 -18.09 5.24 21.45
#